data_c5ae1fe3b1b66e93181ad7a9035dc18e
#
_entry.id   c5ae1fe3b1b66e93181ad7a9035dc18e
#
_cell.length_a   1.000
_cell.length_b   1.000
_cell.length_c   1.000
_cell.angle_alpha   90.00
_cell.angle_beta   90.00
_cell.angle_gamma   90.00
#
_symmetry.space_group_name_H-M   'P 1'
#
loop_
_entity.id
_entity.type
_entity.pdbx_description
1 polymer ?
#
loop_
_entity_poly.entity_id
_entity_poly.type
_entity_poly.pdbx_seq_one_letter_code
_entity_poly.pdbx_strand_id
1 'polypeptide(L)'
;MALSLAERCARLPEGERRAWLADVPDELIEEILRGEWWWLARPEQIPPEGDWLVCLALAGRGFGKSRSSSEWMVDRVLKHPFDRHGVPTEHLLVADTLADARTINAEGPSGILNVLTRRKVDHRYKQSPRPMVLFPDGAKIYLEGADDPDTGRGYNAASIVCDEIAKWVKPYETWYEGLLPSLRSDLIGDHPRAFVTTTPKPIKLLIEWLSRDDQTIHVITGSTFDNAANLSSHALRELELRYRGTSLGEQELYGKLLELTGGGLFRRMDIVNNRVSEVPTPAISTVVGMDPNLTGEAAETGIVVCCRTADNHIYVLADRSVEESGRQACLAAWRALYDHQADHLVYEENLGKRFLREVLTDAYQECVELGMFPRGTTPPMKPIHARHGKKTRAEPVAMRNEQGRLHMVGELEKLENQMVLFDPESTRESPDHMDAMVHACLELMAGEKRRMAISDPSKYDFRLDQEVYNLDRLLGR
;
A
#
# COMPACT_ATOMS: atom_id res chain seq x y z
N MET A 1 -19.77 12.79 -8.64
CA MET A 1 -19.52 11.43 -9.10
C MET A 1 -20.13 11.28 -10.47
N ALA A 2 -19.32 11.07 -11.48
CA ALA A 2 -19.84 10.73 -12.79
C ALA A 2 -20.15 9.23 -12.83
N LEU A 3 -21.37 8.90 -13.18
CA LEU A 3 -21.88 7.55 -13.27
C LEU A 3 -21.70 7.01 -14.69
N SER A 4 -21.44 5.71 -14.85
CA SER A 4 -21.50 5.03 -16.13
C SER A 4 -22.90 5.14 -16.76
N LEU A 5 -23.01 4.90 -18.04
CA LEU A 5 -24.32 4.86 -18.72
C LEU A 5 -25.21 3.78 -18.10
N ALA A 6 -24.64 2.62 -17.76
CA ALA A 6 -25.34 1.53 -17.08
C ALA A 6 -25.88 1.98 -15.72
N GLU A 7 -25.07 2.63 -14.91
CA GLU A 7 -25.48 3.12 -13.57
C GLU A 7 -26.54 4.23 -13.68
N ARG A 8 -26.43 5.14 -14.65
CA ARG A 8 -27.47 6.16 -14.90
C ARG A 8 -28.78 5.53 -15.30
N CYS A 9 -28.74 4.58 -16.24
CA CYS A 9 -29.93 3.86 -16.68
C CYS A 9 -30.60 3.09 -15.53
N ALA A 10 -29.80 2.41 -14.68
CA ALA A 10 -30.32 1.66 -13.53
C ALA A 10 -31.04 2.54 -12.49
N ARG A 11 -30.68 3.82 -12.40
CA ARG A 11 -31.29 4.79 -11.47
C ARG A 11 -32.56 5.45 -12.00
N LEU A 12 -32.87 5.30 -13.29
CA LEU A 12 -34.13 5.80 -13.84
C LEU A 12 -35.31 5.04 -13.25
N PRO A 13 -36.47 5.71 -13.01
CA PRO A 13 -37.73 5.06 -12.75
C PRO A 13 -38.05 4.03 -13.84
N GLU A 14 -38.74 2.94 -13.50
CA GLU A 14 -38.96 1.82 -14.43
C GLU A 14 -39.58 2.28 -15.78
N GLY A 15 -40.54 3.20 -15.73
CA GLY A 15 -41.19 3.73 -16.94
C GLY A 15 -40.24 4.52 -17.82
N GLU A 16 -39.42 5.38 -17.24
CA GLU A 16 -38.40 6.17 -17.98
C GLU A 16 -37.30 5.27 -18.54
N ARG A 17 -36.86 4.28 -17.78
CA ARG A 17 -35.87 3.30 -18.24
C ARG A 17 -36.37 2.49 -19.43
N ARG A 18 -37.65 2.03 -19.38
CA ARG A 18 -38.26 1.33 -20.51
C ARG A 18 -38.39 2.22 -21.75
N ALA A 19 -38.79 3.48 -21.58
CA ALA A 19 -38.88 4.43 -22.67
C ALA A 19 -37.49 4.66 -23.28
N TRP A 20 -36.46 4.90 -22.44
CA TRP A 20 -35.09 5.09 -22.91
C TRP A 20 -34.57 3.86 -23.66
N LEU A 21 -34.78 2.63 -23.16
CA LEU A 21 -34.35 1.40 -23.83
C LEU A 21 -35.12 1.14 -25.15
N ALA A 22 -36.36 1.59 -25.27
CA ALA A 22 -37.15 1.45 -26.50
C ALA A 22 -36.65 2.35 -27.63
N ASP A 23 -35.94 3.44 -27.32
CA ASP A 23 -35.37 4.34 -28.32
C ASP A 23 -33.93 3.96 -28.70
N VAL A 24 -33.34 2.94 -28.07
CA VAL A 24 -31.98 2.47 -28.36
C VAL A 24 -32.01 1.54 -29.57
N PRO A 25 -31.17 1.76 -30.63
CA PRO A 25 -31.09 0.85 -31.74
C PRO A 25 -30.76 -0.59 -31.36
N ASP A 26 -31.30 -1.57 -32.10
CA ASP A 26 -31.15 -3.01 -31.79
C ASP A 26 -29.67 -3.42 -31.74
N GLU A 27 -28.81 -2.85 -32.59
CA GLU A 27 -27.36 -3.12 -32.61
C GLU A 27 -26.72 -2.70 -31.30
N LEU A 28 -27.09 -1.55 -30.72
CA LEU A 28 -26.60 -1.07 -29.41
C LEU A 28 -27.21 -1.85 -28.26
N ILE A 29 -28.44 -2.34 -28.38
CA ILE A 29 -29.03 -3.25 -27.37
C ILE A 29 -28.20 -4.53 -27.23
N GLU A 30 -27.74 -5.10 -28.34
CA GLU A 30 -26.86 -6.27 -28.29
C GLU A 30 -25.52 -5.98 -27.61
N GLU A 31 -24.93 -4.80 -27.85
CA GLU A 31 -23.69 -4.36 -27.19
C GLU A 31 -23.90 -4.15 -25.69
N ILE A 32 -25.00 -3.53 -25.30
CA ILE A 32 -25.39 -3.37 -23.88
C ILE A 32 -25.53 -4.74 -23.19
N LEU A 33 -26.22 -5.67 -23.84
CA LEU A 33 -26.43 -7.03 -23.33
C LEU A 33 -25.12 -7.83 -23.22
N ARG A 34 -24.17 -7.58 -24.13
CA ARG A 34 -22.82 -8.13 -24.06
C ARG A 34 -21.96 -7.52 -22.95
N GLY A 35 -22.38 -6.37 -22.39
CA GLY A 35 -21.64 -5.66 -21.35
C GLY A 35 -20.39 -4.97 -21.91
N GLU A 36 -20.53 -4.32 -23.06
CA GLU A 36 -19.43 -3.57 -23.67
C GLU A 36 -18.90 -2.46 -22.77
N TRP A 37 -17.61 -2.17 -22.87
CA TRP A 37 -16.92 -1.29 -21.94
C TRP A 37 -17.47 0.14 -21.93
N TRP A 38 -17.79 0.72 -23.08
CA TRP A 38 -18.36 2.06 -23.19
C TRP A 38 -19.68 2.22 -22.40
N TRP A 39 -20.43 1.12 -22.24
CA TRP A 39 -21.66 1.08 -21.45
C TRP A 39 -21.39 0.98 -19.94
N LEU A 40 -20.41 0.16 -19.57
CA LEU A 40 -20.10 -0.15 -18.16
C LEU A 40 -19.13 0.85 -17.53
N ALA A 41 -18.29 1.52 -18.33
CA ALA A 41 -17.27 2.42 -17.83
C ALA A 41 -17.88 3.73 -17.32
N ARG A 42 -17.32 4.23 -16.24
CA ARG A 42 -17.49 5.62 -15.85
C ARG A 42 -16.66 6.52 -16.79
N PRO A 43 -17.07 7.78 -17.04
CA PRO A 43 -16.32 8.69 -17.90
C PRO A 43 -14.83 8.79 -17.55
N GLU A 44 -14.50 8.80 -16.26
CA GLU A 44 -13.13 8.88 -15.74
C GLU A 44 -12.31 7.58 -15.95
N GLN A 45 -12.92 6.51 -16.41
CA GLN A 45 -12.24 5.25 -16.74
C GLN A 45 -11.88 5.15 -18.22
N ILE A 46 -12.37 6.08 -19.04
CA ILE A 46 -12.14 6.11 -20.50
C ILE A 46 -11.13 7.22 -20.79
N PRO A 47 -9.96 6.91 -21.37
CA PRO A 47 -9.04 7.94 -21.82
C PRO A 47 -9.72 8.89 -22.79
N PRO A 48 -9.47 10.21 -22.70
CA PRO A 48 -10.08 11.16 -23.62
C PRO A 48 -9.50 11.02 -25.03
N GLU A 49 -10.23 11.57 -25.99
CA GLU A 49 -9.65 11.85 -27.29
C GLU A 49 -8.61 12.96 -27.18
N GLY A 50 -7.67 13.03 -28.10
CA GLY A 50 -6.64 14.07 -28.15
C GLY A 50 -5.23 13.53 -28.40
N ASP A 51 -4.26 14.43 -28.38
CA ASP A 51 -2.86 14.17 -28.74
C ASP A 51 -1.97 13.99 -27.49
N TRP A 52 -2.36 13.08 -26.61
CA TRP A 52 -1.57 12.73 -25.43
C TRP A 52 -0.70 11.50 -25.67
N LEU A 53 0.49 11.47 -25.10
CA LEU A 53 1.43 10.33 -25.11
C LEU A 53 1.16 9.38 -23.96
N VAL A 54 0.91 9.91 -22.74
CA VAL A 54 0.67 9.14 -21.52
C VAL A 54 -0.68 9.50 -20.95
N CYS A 55 -1.54 8.51 -20.73
CA CYS A 55 -2.72 8.64 -19.90
C CYS A 55 -2.40 8.04 -18.53
N LEU A 56 -2.29 8.89 -17.50
CA LEU A 56 -1.97 8.52 -16.13
C LEU A 56 -3.25 8.39 -15.31
N ALA A 57 -3.64 7.17 -14.96
CA ALA A 57 -4.72 6.90 -14.01
C ALA A 57 -4.18 6.93 -12.57
N LEU A 58 -4.17 8.12 -11.97
CA LEU A 58 -3.71 8.42 -10.62
C LEU A 58 -4.92 8.38 -9.68
N ALA A 59 -5.27 7.22 -9.16
CA ALA A 59 -6.52 7.03 -8.45
C ALA A 59 -6.41 6.06 -7.27
N GLY A 60 -7.39 6.14 -6.34
CA GLY A 60 -7.46 5.28 -5.18
C GLY A 60 -7.57 3.79 -5.49
N ARG A 61 -7.35 2.95 -4.49
CA ARG A 61 -7.51 1.49 -4.61
C ARG A 61 -8.96 1.13 -4.92
N GLY A 62 -9.15 0.11 -5.76
CA GLY A 62 -10.50 -0.32 -6.14
C GLY A 62 -11.24 0.64 -7.08
N PHE A 63 -10.63 1.75 -7.53
CA PHE A 63 -11.21 2.66 -8.54
C PHE A 63 -11.54 1.96 -9.86
N GLY A 64 -10.83 0.88 -10.19
CA GLY A 64 -11.00 0.14 -11.45
C GLY A 64 -9.89 0.40 -12.47
N LYS A 65 -8.73 0.89 -12.04
CA LYS A 65 -7.55 1.19 -12.89
C LYS A 65 -7.14 0.04 -13.80
N SER A 66 -6.92 -1.15 -13.23
CA SER A 66 -6.48 -2.34 -13.98
C SER A 66 -7.53 -2.79 -15.01
N ARG A 67 -8.83 -2.61 -14.71
CA ARG A 67 -9.87 -2.89 -15.69
C ARG A 67 -9.83 -1.90 -16.85
N SER A 68 -9.69 -0.60 -16.57
CA SER A 68 -9.60 0.44 -17.58
C SER A 68 -8.41 0.23 -18.51
N SER A 69 -7.24 -0.07 -17.95
CA SER A 69 -6.02 -0.31 -18.73
C SER A 69 -6.10 -1.56 -19.60
N SER A 70 -6.73 -2.64 -19.10
CA SER A 70 -6.94 -3.87 -19.88
C SER A 70 -7.91 -3.66 -21.05
N GLU A 71 -9.02 -2.96 -20.82
CA GLU A 71 -9.98 -2.64 -21.88
C GLU A 71 -9.33 -1.73 -22.94
N TRP A 72 -8.62 -0.70 -22.51
CA TRP A 72 -7.88 0.19 -23.39
C TRP A 72 -6.83 -0.55 -24.23
N MET A 73 -6.06 -1.46 -23.61
CA MET A 73 -5.05 -2.25 -24.33
C MET A 73 -5.71 -3.10 -25.43
N VAL A 74 -6.82 -3.76 -25.13
CA VAL A 74 -7.55 -4.57 -26.11
C VAL A 74 -8.09 -3.69 -27.24
N ASP A 75 -8.66 -2.52 -26.95
CA ASP A 75 -9.10 -1.57 -27.96
C ASP A 75 -7.95 -1.13 -28.87
N ARG A 76 -6.77 -0.86 -28.31
CA ARG A 76 -5.58 -0.47 -29.08
C ARG A 76 -5.13 -1.55 -30.07
N VAL A 77 -5.08 -2.81 -29.60
CA VAL A 77 -4.67 -3.94 -30.46
C VAL A 77 -5.68 -4.13 -31.60
N LEU A 78 -6.97 -4.11 -31.28
CA LEU A 78 -8.03 -4.31 -32.29
C LEU A 78 -8.11 -3.16 -33.30
N LYS A 79 -7.85 -1.93 -32.87
CA LYS A 79 -7.86 -0.75 -33.75
C LYS A 79 -6.63 -0.68 -34.63
N HIS A 80 -5.48 -1.14 -34.15
CA HIS A 80 -4.20 -1.03 -34.85
C HIS A 80 -3.50 -2.40 -34.94
N PRO A 81 -4.05 -3.38 -35.67
CA PRO A 81 -3.43 -4.69 -35.83
C PRO A 81 -2.12 -4.66 -36.61
N PHE A 82 -1.97 -3.65 -37.47
CA PHE A 82 -0.77 -3.45 -38.29
C PHE A 82 -0.28 -2.00 -38.20
N ASP A 83 1.02 -1.82 -38.35
CA ASP A 83 1.63 -0.51 -38.56
C ASP A 83 1.44 -0.01 -39.99
N ARG A 84 1.97 1.18 -40.32
CA ARG A 84 1.90 1.78 -41.66
C ARG A 84 2.57 0.92 -42.73
N HIS A 85 3.49 0.06 -42.35
CA HIS A 85 4.23 -0.80 -43.25
C HIS A 85 3.60 -2.20 -43.41
N GLY A 86 2.45 -2.44 -42.78
CA GLY A 86 1.76 -3.73 -42.82
C GLY A 86 2.41 -4.78 -41.91
N VAL A 87 3.26 -4.36 -40.91
CA VAL A 87 3.84 -5.25 -39.94
C VAL A 87 2.88 -5.38 -38.74
N PRO A 88 2.60 -6.60 -38.26
CA PRO A 88 1.78 -6.78 -37.07
C PRO A 88 2.34 -6.02 -35.85
N THR A 89 1.48 -5.30 -35.14
CA THR A 89 1.89 -4.44 -34.06
C THR A 89 2.29 -5.21 -32.80
N GLU A 90 3.19 -4.61 -32.05
CA GLU A 90 3.62 -5.09 -30.74
C GLU A 90 3.11 -4.15 -29.65
N HIS A 91 2.65 -4.72 -28.55
CA HIS A 91 2.16 -4.00 -27.39
C HIS A 91 2.82 -4.56 -26.14
N LEU A 92 3.04 -3.74 -25.10
CA LEU A 92 3.66 -4.16 -23.87
C LEU A 92 2.69 -3.98 -22.69
N LEU A 93 2.61 -4.99 -21.85
CA LEU A 93 1.99 -4.92 -20.54
C LEU A 93 3.07 -5.15 -19.49
N VAL A 94 3.37 -4.11 -18.71
CA VAL A 94 4.47 -4.07 -17.76
C VAL A 94 3.90 -3.89 -16.35
N ALA A 95 4.28 -4.80 -15.43
CA ALA A 95 3.97 -4.70 -14.01
C ALA A 95 5.25 -4.68 -13.19
N ASP A 96 5.14 -4.56 -11.87
CA ASP A 96 6.29 -4.56 -10.95
C ASP A 96 7.19 -5.78 -11.19
N THR A 97 6.57 -6.96 -11.28
CA THR A 97 7.25 -8.22 -11.62
C THR A 97 6.57 -8.92 -12.81
N LEU A 98 7.31 -9.79 -13.50
CA LEU A 98 6.73 -10.65 -14.54
C LEU A 98 5.62 -11.57 -13.99
N ALA A 99 5.73 -11.97 -12.73
CA ALA A 99 4.70 -12.77 -12.05
C ALA A 99 3.40 -11.97 -11.89
N ASP A 100 3.47 -10.69 -11.52
CA ASP A 100 2.30 -9.81 -11.42
C ASP A 100 1.69 -9.53 -12.79
N ALA A 101 2.52 -9.26 -13.80
CA ALA A 101 2.04 -9.09 -15.19
C ALA A 101 1.21 -10.31 -15.65
N ARG A 102 1.61 -11.53 -15.28
CA ARG A 102 0.90 -12.77 -15.60
C ARG A 102 -0.34 -12.97 -14.76
N THR A 103 -0.20 -12.99 -13.43
CA THR A 103 -1.26 -13.45 -12.52
C THR A 103 -2.33 -12.39 -12.28
N ILE A 104 -1.95 -11.11 -12.27
CA ILE A 104 -2.86 -10.00 -12.01
C ILE A 104 -3.37 -9.40 -13.31
N ASN A 105 -2.46 -8.97 -14.19
CA ASN A 105 -2.82 -8.16 -15.34
C ASN A 105 -3.25 -8.98 -16.56
N ALA A 106 -2.76 -10.20 -16.73
CA ALA A 106 -3.25 -11.09 -17.79
C ALA A 106 -4.38 -12.00 -17.32
N GLU A 107 -4.15 -12.82 -16.30
CA GLU A 107 -5.04 -13.91 -15.86
C GLU A 107 -6.08 -13.47 -14.81
N GLY A 108 -5.85 -12.35 -14.12
CA GLY A 108 -6.71 -11.84 -13.05
C GLY A 108 -8.12 -11.45 -13.52
N PRO A 109 -9.09 -11.25 -12.60
CA PRO A 109 -10.49 -10.97 -12.93
C PRO A 109 -10.70 -9.73 -13.81
N SER A 110 -9.82 -8.72 -13.68
CA SER A 110 -9.79 -7.51 -14.50
C SER A 110 -8.75 -7.57 -15.62
N GLY A 111 -8.08 -8.71 -15.79
CA GLY A 111 -6.97 -8.88 -16.72
C GLY A 111 -7.40 -9.02 -18.17
N ILE A 112 -6.40 -8.90 -19.07
CA ILE A 112 -6.60 -8.87 -20.52
C ILE A 112 -7.32 -10.13 -21.03
N LEU A 113 -6.99 -11.32 -20.53
CA LEU A 113 -7.60 -12.58 -20.99
C LEU A 113 -9.11 -12.63 -20.69
N ASN A 114 -9.53 -12.09 -19.54
CA ASN A 114 -10.95 -11.97 -19.22
C ASN A 114 -11.69 -10.97 -20.10
N VAL A 115 -11.03 -9.86 -20.47
CA VAL A 115 -11.58 -8.89 -21.42
C VAL A 115 -11.77 -9.53 -22.79
N LEU A 116 -10.73 -10.19 -23.32
CA LEU A 116 -10.77 -10.88 -24.62
C LEU A 116 -11.84 -11.96 -24.67
N THR A 117 -11.97 -12.76 -23.61
CA THR A 117 -12.99 -13.82 -23.49
C THR A 117 -14.40 -13.24 -23.53
N ARG A 118 -14.68 -12.16 -22.78
CA ARG A 118 -16.00 -11.51 -22.77
C ARG A 118 -16.35 -10.86 -24.10
N ARG A 119 -15.38 -10.21 -24.74
CA ARG A 119 -15.56 -9.61 -26.06
C ARG A 119 -15.54 -10.64 -27.20
N LYS A 120 -15.36 -11.94 -26.89
CA LYS A 120 -15.25 -13.04 -27.85
C LYS A 120 -14.18 -12.78 -28.93
N VAL A 121 -13.07 -12.14 -28.53
CA VAL A 121 -11.90 -11.89 -29.39
C VAL A 121 -11.07 -13.16 -29.46
N ASP A 122 -10.79 -13.64 -30.68
CA ASP A 122 -9.93 -14.80 -30.88
C ASP A 122 -8.47 -14.47 -30.53
N HIS A 123 -7.84 -15.31 -29.73
CA HIS A 123 -6.48 -15.10 -29.26
C HIS A 123 -5.85 -16.41 -28.78
N ARG A 124 -4.51 -16.40 -28.68
CA ARG A 124 -3.74 -17.49 -28.10
C ARG A 124 -2.81 -16.98 -27.01
N TYR A 125 -2.95 -17.46 -25.80
CA TYR A 125 -2.04 -17.14 -24.70
C TYR A 125 -0.88 -18.12 -24.65
N LYS A 126 0.37 -17.63 -24.71
CA LYS A 126 1.60 -18.37 -24.53
C LYS A 126 2.24 -17.96 -23.21
N GLN A 127 2.61 -18.93 -22.38
CA GLN A 127 3.24 -18.66 -21.07
C GLN A 127 4.76 -18.79 -21.10
N SER A 128 5.34 -19.51 -22.05
CA SER A 128 6.77 -19.81 -22.15
C SER A 128 7.21 -19.92 -23.61
N PRO A 129 8.46 -19.59 -23.95
CA PRO A 129 9.52 -19.03 -23.09
C PRO A 129 9.32 -17.56 -22.73
N ARG A 130 8.58 -16.82 -23.53
CA ARG A 130 8.22 -15.41 -23.33
C ARG A 130 6.70 -15.29 -23.24
N PRO A 131 6.15 -14.84 -22.10
CA PRO A 131 4.71 -14.73 -21.97
C PRO A 131 4.15 -13.68 -22.94
N MET A 132 3.11 -14.05 -23.70
CA MET A 132 2.46 -13.15 -24.65
C MET A 132 1.05 -13.60 -24.99
N VAL A 133 0.21 -12.64 -25.38
CA VAL A 133 -1.06 -12.89 -26.07
C VAL A 133 -0.84 -12.64 -27.57
N LEU A 134 -1.19 -13.61 -28.39
CA LEU A 134 -1.02 -13.59 -29.86
C LEU A 134 -2.42 -13.55 -30.49
N PHE A 135 -2.61 -12.61 -31.42
CA PHE A 135 -3.83 -12.44 -32.20
C PHE A 135 -3.72 -13.13 -33.58
N PRO A 136 -4.87 -13.45 -34.24
CA PRO A 136 -4.85 -14.16 -35.53
C PRO A 136 -4.15 -13.38 -36.65
N ASP A 137 -4.17 -12.05 -36.61
CA ASP A 137 -3.51 -11.14 -37.54
C ASP A 137 -1.97 -11.04 -37.28
N GLY A 138 -1.49 -11.61 -36.20
CA GLY A 138 -0.08 -11.61 -35.79
C GLY A 138 0.29 -10.50 -34.81
N ALA A 139 -0.62 -9.59 -34.46
CA ALA A 139 -0.40 -8.63 -33.40
C ALA A 139 -0.14 -9.35 -32.05
N LYS A 140 0.60 -8.70 -31.15
CA LYS A 140 1.06 -9.33 -29.90
C LYS A 140 0.99 -8.37 -28.72
N ILE A 141 0.61 -8.89 -27.56
CA ILE A 141 0.82 -8.21 -26.28
C ILE A 141 1.86 -9.03 -25.51
N TYR A 142 3.03 -8.47 -25.28
CA TYR A 142 4.07 -9.07 -24.42
C TYR A 142 3.83 -8.70 -22.96
N LEU A 143 4.11 -9.64 -22.05
CA LEU A 143 4.03 -9.45 -20.61
C LEU A 143 5.45 -9.33 -20.07
N GLU A 144 5.75 -8.24 -19.37
CA GLU A 144 7.08 -7.93 -18.87
C GLU A 144 7.05 -7.48 -17.41
N GLY A 145 8.18 -7.65 -16.71
CA GLY A 145 8.41 -7.10 -15.37
C GLY A 145 9.26 -5.85 -15.45
N ALA A 146 9.08 -4.93 -14.51
CA ALA A 146 9.85 -3.69 -14.38
C ALA A 146 11.07 -3.83 -13.44
N ASP A 147 11.39 -5.05 -13.05
CA ASP A 147 12.56 -5.41 -12.23
C ASP A 147 13.89 -5.18 -12.96
N ASP A 148 13.88 -5.11 -14.30
CA ASP A 148 15.00 -4.70 -15.12
C ASP A 148 14.73 -3.32 -15.75
N PRO A 149 15.57 -2.28 -15.51
CA PRO A 149 15.43 -0.96 -16.16
C PRO A 149 15.50 -1.01 -17.68
N ASP A 150 16.12 -2.05 -18.26
CA ASP A 150 16.20 -2.28 -19.70
C ASP A 150 14.90 -2.87 -20.30
N THR A 151 13.89 -3.13 -19.47
CA THR A 151 12.57 -3.56 -19.93
C THR A 151 12.02 -2.58 -20.97
N GLY A 152 11.59 -3.14 -22.10
CA GLY A 152 11.14 -2.35 -23.26
C GLY A 152 12.19 -2.20 -24.35
N ARG A 153 13.48 -2.35 -24.07
CA ARG A 153 14.52 -2.26 -25.12
C ARG A 153 14.35 -3.34 -26.18
N GLY A 154 14.46 -2.92 -27.43
CA GLY A 154 14.36 -3.81 -28.58
C GLY A 154 12.95 -4.00 -29.14
N TYR A 155 11.90 -3.54 -28.45
CA TYR A 155 10.55 -3.55 -28.98
C TYR A 155 10.25 -2.33 -29.90
N ASN A 156 9.24 -2.49 -30.74
CA ASN A 156 8.65 -1.44 -31.55
C ASN A 156 7.17 -1.29 -31.14
N ALA A 157 6.96 -0.78 -29.92
CA ALA A 157 5.66 -0.80 -29.29
C ALA A 157 4.69 0.23 -29.88
N ALA A 158 3.48 -0.20 -30.20
CA ALA A 158 2.33 0.64 -30.57
C ALA A 158 1.58 1.14 -29.32
N SER A 159 1.60 0.36 -28.23
CA SER A 159 0.99 0.76 -26.97
C SER A 159 1.70 0.08 -25.80
N ILE A 160 1.73 0.79 -24.64
CA ILE A 160 2.26 0.25 -23.41
C ILE A 160 1.22 0.46 -22.31
N VAL A 161 0.99 -0.57 -21.49
CA VAL A 161 0.33 -0.46 -20.18
C VAL A 161 1.38 -0.65 -19.09
N CYS A 162 1.48 0.31 -18.16
CA CYS A 162 2.30 0.21 -16.96
C CYS A 162 1.38 0.10 -15.74
N ASP A 163 1.41 -1.02 -15.05
CA ASP A 163 0.57 -1.19 -13.85
C ASP A 163 1.33 -0.88 -12.57
N GLU A 164 0.72 -0.02 -11.74
CA GLU A 164 1.23 0.42 -10.44
C GLU A 164 2.68 0.95 -10.49
N ILE A 165 2.99 1.83 -11.45
CA ILE A 165 4.35 2.34 -11.72
C ILE A 165 5.07 2.90 -10.47
N ALA A 166 4.33 3.46 -9.51
CA ALA A 166 4.91 3.98 -8.27
C ALA A 166 5.36 2.91 -7.27
N LYS A 167 5.18 1.62 -7.59
CA LYS A 167 5.72 0.49 -6.81
C LYS A 167 7.05 -0.02 -7.35
N TRP A 168 7.37 0.30 -8.61
CA TRP A 168 8.55 -0.22 -9.26
C TRP A 168 9.84 0.23 -8.55
N VAL A 169 10.87 -0.59 -8.63
CA VAL A 169 12.15 -0.32 -7.95
C VAL A 169 12.86 0.90 -8.57
N LYS A 170 12.80 1.03 -9.90
CA LYS A 170 13.46 2.11 -10.66
C LYS A 170 12.50 2.69 -11.72
N PRO A 171 11.35 3.29 -11.30
CA PRO A 171 10.31 3.72 -12.25
C PRO A 171 10.80 4.79 -13.23
N TYR A 172 11.71 5.66 -12.80
CA TYR A 172 12.25 6.75 -13.60
C TYR A 172 13.14 6.22 -14.74
N GLU A 173 14.09 5.39 -14.39
CA GLU A 173 15.03 4.78 -15.33
C GLU A 173 14.29 3.83 -16.29
N THR A 174 13.46 2.96 -15.78
CA THR A 174 12.67 2.01 -16.60
C THR A 174 11.81 2.75 -17.61
N TRP A 175 11.19 3.88 -17.21
CA TRP A 175 10.40 4.68 -18.16
C TRP A 175 11.26 5.35 -19.21
N TYR A 176 12.27 6.16 -18.81
CA TYR A 176 13.02 7.00 -19.74
C TYR A 176 14.05 6.22 -20.57
N GLU A 177 14.63 5.17 -20.04
CA GLU A 177 15.69 4.42 -20.73
C GLU A 177 15.16 3.18 -21.47
N GLY A 178 14.06 2.58 -21.00
CA GLY A 178 13.48 1.36 -21.56
C GLY A 178 12.20 1.60 -22.37
N LEU A 179 11.13 2.05 -21.70
CA LEU A 179 9.79 2.03 -22.23
C LEU A 179 9.50 3.18 -23.22
N LEU A 180 9.81 4.42 -22.86
CA LEU A 180 9.57 5.57 -23.73
C LEU A 180 10.26 5.43 -25.10
N PRO A 181 11.54 5.02 -25.19
CA PRO A 181 12.19 4.78 -26.47
C PRO A 181 11.58 3.64 -27.29
N SER A 182 10.85 2.72 -26.67
CA SER A 182 10.16 1.62 -27.36
C SER A 182 8.83 2.03 -28.02
N LEU A 183 8.21 3.15 -27.57
CA LEU A 183 7.00 3.73 -28.17
C LEU A 183 7.32 4.40 -29.51
N ARG A 184 7.50 3.59 -30.56
CA ARG A 184 7.98 4.08 -31.87
C ARG A 184 7.30 3.42 -33.08
N SER A 185 6.23 2.63 -32.89
CA SER A 185 5.50 2.03 -33.99
C SER A 185 4.82 3.11 -34.82
N ASP A 186 5.02 3.10 -36.14
CA ASP A 186 4.42 4.09 -37.07
C ASP A 186 2.99 3.67 -37.42
N LEU A 187 2.01 4.23 -36.72
CA LEU A 187 0.59 3.90 -36.91
C LEU A 187 -0.09 4.79 -37.94
N ILE A 188 -1.10 4.25 -38.63
CA ILE A 188 -1.91 5.01 -39.56
C ILE A 188 -2.95 5.84 -38.81
N GLY A 189 -2.87 7.17 -38.90
CA GLY A 189 -3.85 8.09 -38.34
C GLY A 189 -3.86 8.14 -36.79
N ASP A 190 -2.82 7.62 -36.17
CA ASP A 190 -2.62 7.63 -34.72
C ASP A 190 -1.12 7.59 -34.39
N HIS A 191 -0.76 7.61 -33.10
CA HIS A 191 0.61 7.50 -32.63
C HIS A 191 0.71 6.51 -31.45
N PRO A 192 1.92 6.01 -31.14
CA PRO A 192 2.15 5.16 -29.98
C PRO A 192 1.79 5.87 -28.69
N ARG A 193 1.18 5.14 -27.72
CA ARG A 193 0.68 5.69 -26.47
C ARG A 193 0.91 4.77 -25.29
N ALA A 194 0.95 5.34 -24.09
CA ALA A 194 1.01 4.58 -22.85
C ALA A 194 -0.21 4.87 -21.95
N PHE A 195 -0.76 3.83 -21.35
CA PHE A 195 -1.71 3.93 -20.25
C PHE A 195 -1.01 3.49 -18.95
N VAL A 196 -0.87 4.40 -18.02
CA VAL A 196 -0.13 4.18 -16.78
C VAL A 196 -1.09 4.21 -15.59
N THR A 197 -1.06 3.18 -14.77
CA THR A 197 -1.87 3.12 -13.55
C THR A 197 -1.00 3.23 -12.31
N THR A 198 -1.47 3.93 -11.30
CA THR A 198 -0.84 3.91 -9.97
C THR A 198 -1.76 4.49 -8.90
N THR A 199 -1.49 4.12 -7.63
CA THR A 199 -1.92 4.92 -6.48
C THR A 199 -0.96 6.10 -6.31
N PRO A 200 -1.43 7.28 -5.85
CA PRO A 200 -0.61 8.47 -5.76
C PRO A 200 0.48 8.31 -4.70
N LYS A 201 1.73 8.21 -5.15
CA LYS A 201 2.92 8.29 -4.30
C LYS A 201 3.83 9.37 -4.87
N PRO A 202 4.47 10.20 -4.04
CA PRO A 202 5.31 11.32 -4.50
C PRO A 202 6.70 10.84 -4.98
N ILE A 203 6.73 9.97 -5.99
CA ILE A 203 7.97 9.57 -6.66
C ILE A 203 8.40 10.64 -7.69
N LYS A 204 9.70 10.74 -7.94
CA LYS A 204 10.29 11.72 -8.86
C LYS A 204 9.59 11.76 -10.22
N LEU A 205 9.29 10.60 -10.80
CA LEU A 205 8.62 10.49 -12.11
C LEU A 205 7.22 11.13 -12.11
N LEU A 206 6.40 10.85 -11.08
CA LEU A 206 5.05 11.42 -10.98
C LEU A 206 5.07 12.92 -10.70
N ILE A 207 5.99 13.39 -9.86
CA ILE A 207 6.15 14.83 -9.58
C ILE A 207 6.51 15.57 -10.87
N GLU A 208 7.46 15.04 -11.65
CA GLU A 208 7.85 15.61 -12.93
C GLU A 208 6.68 15.62 -13.91
N TRP A 209 5.96 14.50 -14.08
CA TRP A 209 4.84 14.43 -15.01
C TRP A 209 3.70 15.39 -14.66
N LEU A 210 3.38 15.53 -13.37
CA LEU A 210 2.31 16.42 -12.90
C LEU A 210 2.70 17.90 -12.94
N SER A 211 4.01 18.22 -13.01
CA SER A 211 4.51 19.58 -13.18
C SER A 211 4.55 20.03 -14.64
N ARG A 212 4.36 19.12 -15.61
CA ARG A 212 4.39 19.43 -17.05
C ARG A 212 3.09 20.08 -17.51
N ASP A 213 3.23 21.11 -18.33
CA ASP A 213 2.11 21.88 -18.94
C ASP A 213 2.06 21.70 -20.47
N ASP A 214 2.62 20.60 -20.99
CA ASP A 214 2.78 20.37 -22.43
C ASP A 214 1.69 19.47 -23.06
N GLN A 215 0.65 19.16 -22.31
CA GLN A 215 -0.49 18.30 -22.71
C GLN A 215 -0.09 16.87 -23.16
N THR A 216 1.18 16.50 -23.08
CA THR A 216 1.62 15.14 -23.43
C THR A 216 1.18 14.12 -22.41
N ILE A 217 0.86 14.56 -21.18
CA ILE A 217 0.39 13.72 -20.08
C ILE A 217 -1.04 14.10 -19.72
N HIS A 218 -1.96 13.19 -19.93
CA HIS A 218 -3.34 13.33 -19.47
C HIS A 218 -3.51 12.59 -18.14
N VAL A 219 -4.04 13.28 -17.12
CA VAL A 219 -4.21 12.71 -15.77
C VAL A 219 -5.68 12.42 -15.49
N ILE A 220 -5.98 11.17 -15.22
CA ILE A 220 -7.27 10.71 -14.70
C ILE A 220 -7.12 10.58 -13.17
N THR A 221 -8.02 11.18 -12.42
CA THR A 221 -8.07 11.07 -10.95
C THR A 221 -9.39 10.45 -10.50
N GLY A 222 -9.38 9.80 -9.35
CA GLY A 222 -10.60 9.27 -8.76
C GLY A 222 -10.37 8.56 -7.44
N SER A 223 -11.46 8.37 -6.70
CA SER A 223 -11.47 7.75 -5.39
C SER A 223 -11.93 6.30 -5.44
N THR A 224 -11.65 5.54 -4.39
CA THR A 224 -12.23 4.21 -4.15
C THR A 224 -13.76 4.27 -4.17
N PHE A 225 -14.33 5.35 -3.63
CA PHE A 225 -15.78 5.51 -3.49
C PHE A 225 -16.51 5.77 -4.81
N ASP A 226 -15.81 6.22 -5.84
CA ASP A 226 -16.38 6.36 -7.19
C ASP A 226 -16.78 4.99 -7.77
N ASN A 227 -16.16 3.91 -7.28
CA ASN A 227 -16.46 2.53 -7.67
C ASN A 227 -17.25 1.74 -6.60
N ALA A 228 -17.88 2.42 -5.66
CA ALA A 228 -18.54 1.76 -4.52
C ALA A 228 -19.59 0.72 -4.92
N ALA A 229 -20.27 0.92 -6.07
CA ALA A 229 -21.26 -0.02 -6.58
C ALA A 229 -20.68 -1.42 -6.93
N ASN A 230 -19.39 -1.48 -7.26
CA ASN A 230 -18.70 -2.72 -7.63
C ASN A 230 -17.80 -3.29 -6.51
N LEU A 231 -17.84 -2.68 -5.32
CA LEU A 231 -17.03 -3.09 -4.17
C LEU A 231 -17.92 -3.59 -3.01
N SER A 232 -17.38 -4.46 -2.19
CA SER A 232 -18.09 -4.93 -0.99
C SER A 232 -18.36 -3.77 -0.04
N SER A 233 -19.62 -3.54 0.33
CA SER A 233 -20.01 -2.48 1.28
C SER A 233 -19.37 -2.64 2.66
N HIS A 234 -19.13 -3.89 3.10
CA HIS A 234 -18.40 -4.17 4.34
C HIS A 234 -16.93 -3.78 4.23
N ALA A 235 -16.25 -4.16 3.14
CA ALA A 235 -14.86 -3.78 2.91
C ALA A 235 -14.68 -2.26 2.81
N LEU A 236 -15.59 -1.56 2.11
CA LEU A 236 -15.56 -0.10 2.03
C LEU A 236 -15.70 0.57 3.40
N ARG A 237 -16.62 0.08 4.24
CA ARG A 237 -16.82 0.63 5.59
C ARG A 237 -15.59 0.42 6.46
N GLU A 238 -14.97 -0.76 6.42
CA GLU A 238 -13.74 -1.05 7.17
C GLU A 238 -12.57 -0.18 6.69
N LEU A 239 -12.42 -0.01 5.38
CA LEU A 239 -11.41 0.88 4.81
C LEU A 239 -11.65 2.33 5.24
N GLU A 240 -12.89 2.83 5.18
CA GLU A 240 -13.24 4.17 5.62
C GLU A 240 -12.93 4.38 7.11
N LEU A 241 -13.34 3.44 7.98
CA LEU A 241 -13.09 3.52 9.42
C LEU A 241 -11.58 3.53 9.72
N ARG A 242 -10.80 2.75 8.98
CA ARG A 242 -9.36 2.63 9.19
C ARG A 242 -8.59 3.86 8.72
N TYR A 243 -8.96 4.43 7.58
CA TYR A 243 -8.17 5.44 6.88
C TYR A 243 -8.73 6.86 6.98
N ARG A 244 -9.95 7.04 7.53
CA ARG A 244 -10.60 8.35 7.64
C ARG A 244 -9.72 9.35 8.41
N GLY A 245 -9.49 10.51 7.79
CA GLY A 245 -8.70 11.60 8.38
C GLY A 245 -7.20 11.34 8.46
N THR A 246 -6.67 10.36 7.73
CA THR A 246 -5.23 10.10 7.65
C THR A 246 -4.66 10.47 6.29
N SER A 247 -3.38 10.84 6.24
CA SER A 247 -2.65 11.11 4.99
C SER A 247 -2.68 9.89 4.07
N LEU A 248 -2.50 8.70 4.63
CA LEU A 248 -2.59 7.46 3.86
C LEU A 248 -3.99 7.24 3.28
N GLY A 249 -5.04 7.65 4.00
CA GLY A 249 -6.42 7.62 3.49
C GLY A 249 -6.63 8.58 2.32
N GLU A 250 -6.11 9.79 2.41
CA GLU A 250 -6.17 10.76 1.31
C GLU A 250 -5.48 10.22 0.06
N GLN A 251 -4.36 9.53 0.22
CA GLN A 251 -3.62 8.89 -0.87
C GLN A 251 -4.32 7.63 -1.40
N GLU A 252 -4.58 6.65 -0.54
CA GLU A 252 -5.01 5.31 -0.95
C GLU A 252 -6.51 5.22 -1.31
N LEU A 253 -7.38 6.00 -0.64
CA LEU A 253 -8.82 5.98 -0.89
C LEU A 253 -9.29 7.13 -1.77
N TYR A 254 -8.78 8.35 -1.53
CA TYR A 254 -9.23 9.53 -2.28
C TYR A 254 -8.38 9.86 -3.50
N GLY A 255 -7.28 9.12 -3.72
CA GLY A 255 -6.44 9.29 -4.90
C GLY A 255 -5.70 10.62 -4.95
N LYS A 256 -5.46 11.26 -3.81
CA LYS A 256 -4.76 12.55 -3.73
C LYS A 256 -3.26 12.35 -3.64
N LEU A 257 -2.50 13.00 -4.50
CA LEU A 257 -1.06 13.11 -4.33
C LEU A 257 -0.78 14.11 -3.21
N LEU A 258 -0.24 13.63 -2.12
CA LEU A 258 0.18 14.49 -1.02
C LEU A 258 1.62 14.92 -1.29
N GLU A 259 1.84 16.23 -1.40
CA GLU A 259 3.19 16.76 -1.35
C GLU A 259 3.77 16.46 0.04
N LEU A 260 4.86 15.72 0.06
CA LEU A 260 5.64 15.52 1.29
C LEU A 260 6.35 16.82 1.65
N THR A 261 5.60 17.78 2.16
CA THR A 261 6.18 18.95 2.83
C THR A 261 6.72 18.51 4.19
N GLY A 262 7.99 18.02 4.19
CA GLY A 262 8.68 17.54 5.39
C GLY A 262 8.60 16.01 5.55
N GLY A 263 9.35 15.36 4.81
CA GLY A 263 9.91 14.00 4.64
C GLY A 263 9.64 12.84 5.60
N GLY A 264 8.94 12.97 6.70
CA GLY A 264 8.79 11.90 7.67
C GLY A 264 7.41 11.22 7.69
N LEU A 265 7.38 9.96 8.09
CA LEU A 265 6.15 9.20 8.30
C LEU A 265 5.28 9.82 9.42
N PHE A 266 5.91 10.51 10.38
CA PHE A 266 5.26 11.23 11.49
C PHE A 266 5.41 12.74 11.29
N ARG A 267 4.30 13.48 11.33
CA ARG A 267 4.33 14.93 11.21
C ARG A 267 4.57 15.59 12.57
N ARG A 268 5.50 16.54 12.64
CA ARG A 268 5.81 17.29 13.88
C ARG A 268 4.56 17.93 14.50
N MET A 269 3.69 18.49 13.67
CA MET A 269 2.48 19.15 14.14
C MET A 269 1.53 18.18 14.86
N ASP A 270 1.38 16.94 14.38
CA ASP A 270 0.52 15.96 15.02
C ASP A 270 1.10 15.53 16.37
N ILE A 271 2.42 15.33 16.46
CA ILE A 271 3.11 15.02 17.73
C ILE A 271 2.87 16.12 18.75
N VAL A 272 3.04 17.38 18.36
CA VAL A 272 2.87 18.54 19.24
C VAL A 272 1.40 18.71 19.67
N ASN A 273 0.46 18.59 18.72
CA ASN A 273 -0.96 18.76 19.00
C ASN A 273 -1.53 17.64 19.90
N ASN A 274 -0.97 16.44 19.81
CA ASN A 274 -1.41 15.29 20.61
C ASN A 274 -0.67 15.16 21.94
N ARG A 275 0.28 16.05 22.24
CA ARG A 275 1.05 16.01 23.49
C ARG A 275 0.16 16.27 24.70
N VAL A 276 0.42 15.54 25.78
CA VAL A 276 -0.26 15.72 27.06
C VAL A 276 0.76 15.87 28.20
N SER A 277 0.36 16.46 29.30
CA SER A 277 1.20 16.56 30.49
C SER A 277 1.18 15.29 31.33
N GLU A 278 0.06 14.55 31.29
CA GLU A 278 -0.16 13.31 32.04
C GLU A 278 -1.19 12.42 31.34
N VAL A 279 -1.23 11.15 31.70
CA VAL A 279 -2.24 10.22 31.18
C VAL A 279 -3.60 10.53 31.84
N PRO A 280 -4.64 10.91 31.08
CA PRO A 280 -5.88 11.43 31.64
C PRO A 280 -6.76 10.39 32.35
N THR A 281 -6.54 9.10 32.06
CA THR A 281 -7.30 7.98 32.60
C THR A 281 -6.37 6.82 32.96
N PRO A 282 -6.70 5.96 33.93
CA PRO A 282 -5.84 4.83 34.31
C PRO A 282 -5.49 3.94 33.10
N ALA A 283 -4.21 3.58 33.00
CA ALA A 283 -3.74 2.62 32.03
C ALA A 283 -4.33 1.23 32.30
N ILE A 284 -4.74 0.55 31.24
CA ILE A 284 -5.21 -0.85 31.31
C ILE A 284 -4.13 -1.86 30.92
N SER A 285 -3.07 -1.39 30.26
CA SER A 285 -1.87 -2.17 29.96
C SER A 285 -0.71 -1.23 29.70
N THR A 286 0.46 -1.58 30.23
CA THR A 286 1.72 -0.84 30.03
C THR A 286 2.78 -1.81 29.53
N VAL A 287 3.51 -1.43 28.50
CA VAL A 287 4.49 -2.28 27.81
C VAL A 287 5.78 -1.51 27.61
N VAL A 288 6.91 -2.17 27.80
CA VAL A 288 8.24 -1.67 27.43
C VAL A 288 8.61 -2.27 26.08
N GLY A 289 8.88 -1.44 25.08
CA GLY A 289 9.47 -1.85 23.82
C GLY A 289 10.99 -1.73 23.87
N MET A 290 11.70 -2.71 23.32
CA MET A 290 13.14 -2.69 23.19
C MET A 290 13.54 -3.04 21.76
N ASP A 291 14.36 -2.19 21.14
CA ASP A 291 15.08 -2.47 19.90
C ASP A 291 16.57 -2.60 20.22
N PRO A 292 17.09 -3.84 20.33
CA PRO A 292 18.43 -4.09 20.82
C PRO A 292 19.46 -3.88 19.71
N ASN A 293 20.48 -3.06 19.99
CA ASN A 293 21.66 -3.02 19.15
C ASN A 293 22.63 -4.15 19.50
N LEU A 294 22.86 -5.03 18.53
CA LEU A 294 23.76 -6.18 18.68
C LEU A 294 25.13 -5.98 18.00
N THR A 295 25.36 -4.85 17.33
CA THR A 295 26.55 -4.67 16.46
C THR A 295 27.78 -4.06 17.16
N GLY A 296 27.66 -3.65 18.43
CA GLY A 296 28.83 -3.41 19.31
C GLY A 296 29.60 -2.11 19.09
N GLU A 297 29.34 -1.31 18.08
CA GLU A 297 30.02 -0.01 17.86
C GLU A 297 29.01 1.13 17.86
N ALA A 298 29.12 2.03 18.84
CA ALA A 298 28.53 3.40 18.90
C ALA A 298 27.02 3.56 18.58
N ALA A 299 26.19 2.55 18.77
CA ALA A 299 24.77 2.63 18.47
C ALA A 299 23.94 2.48 19.75
N GLU A 300 22.86 3.26 19.82
CA GLU A 300 21.93 3.27 20.96
C GLU A 300 21.07 2.00 20.97
N THR A 301 20.67 1.54 22.16
CA THR A 301 19.58 0.56 22.32
C THR A 301 18.31 1.32 22.62
N GLY A 302 17.30 1.18 21.74
CA GLY A 302 15.99 1.78 21.96
C GLY A 302 15.21 1.11 23.08
N ILE A 303 14.74 1.89 24.06
CA ILE A 303 13.89 1.42 25.18
C ILE A 303 12.80 2.46 25.41
N VAL A 304 11.56 2.14 25.06
CA VAL A 304 10.44 3.08 25.17
C VAL A 304 9.28 2.44 25.93
N VAL A 305 8.71 3.21 26.85
CA VAL A 305 7.57 2.77 27.68
C VAL A 305 6.28 3.37 27.13
N CYS A 306 5.31 2.53 26.81
CA CYS A 306 4.00 2.94 26.34
C CYS A 306 2.88 2.31 27.17
N CYS A 307 1.77 3.03 27.32
CA CYS A 307 0.56 2.45 27.92
C CYS A 307 -0.67 2.67 27.05
N ARG A 308 -1.70 1.88 27.28
CA ARG A 308 -3.01 2.00 26.64
C ARG A 308 -4.10 2.19 27.67
N THR A 309 -5.03 3.07 27.41
CA THR A 309 -6.21 3.37 28.20
C THR A 309 -7.47 2.65 27.70
N ALA A 310 -8.55 2.71 28.46
CA ALA A 310 -9.80 1.99 28.14
C ALA A 310 -10.50 2.50 26.86
N ASP A 311 -10.29 3.74 26.48
CA ASP A 311 -10.77 4.38 25.25
C ASP A 311 -9.87 4.11 24.03
N ASN A 312 -8.90 3.20 24.18
CA ASN A 312 -7.95 2.78 23.13
C ASN A 312 -7.00 3.88 22.65
N HIS A 313 -6.72 4.88 23.47
CA HIS A 313 -5.60 5.78 23.24
C HIS A 313 -4.30 5.17 23.77
N ILE A 314 -3.20 5.46 23.07
CA ILE A 314 -1.84 5.03 23.46
C ILE A 314 -1.06 6.25 23.90
N TYR A 315 -0.34 6.12 25.02
CA TYR A 315 0.49 7.17 25.58
C TYR A 315 1.92 6.67 25.69
N VAL A 316 2.86 7.42 25.12
CA VAL A 316 4.30 7.19 25.25
C VAL A 316 4.76 7.89 26.52
N LEU A 317 5.04 7.10 27.56
CA LEU A 317 5.31 7.58 28.91
C LEU A 317 6.73 8.07 29.09
N ALA A 318 7.70 7.35 28.53
CA ALA A 318 9.12 7.65 28.69
C ALA A 318 9.95 7.03 27.56
N ASP A 319 10.99 7.74 27.18
CA ASP A 319 12.13 7.25 26.41
C ASP A 319 13.28 6.96 27.40
N ARG A 320 13.63 5.69 27.52
CA ARG A 320 14.68 5.16 28.42
C ARG A 320 15.83 4.55 27.65
N SER A 321 15.94 4.91 26.37
CA SER A 321 17.02 4.44 25.47
C SER A 321 18.40 4.80 26.02
N VAL A 322 19.37 3.94 25.75
CA VAL A 322 20.73 4.04 26.30
C VAL A 322 21.78 3.84 25.22
N GLU A 323 22.95 4.46 25.39
CA GLU A 323 24.11 4.30 24.51
C GLU A 323 24.91 3.01 24.81
N GLU A 324 24.39 2.16 25.69
CA GLU A 324 25.00 0.89 26.06
C GLU A 324 24.38 -0.25 25.23
N SER A 325 25.15 -1.33 25.12
CA SER A 325 24.77 -2.57 24.46
C SER A 325 24.78 -3.77 25.40
N GLY A 326 24.25 -4.89 24.96
CA GLY A 326 24.34 -6.16 25.68
C GLY A 326 23.66 -6.12 27.05
N ARG A 327 24.39 -6.54 28.10
CA ARG A 327 23.83 -6.70 29.45
C ARG A 327 23.35 -5.39 30.06
N GLN A 328 24.08 -4.28 29.90
CA GLN A 328 23.71 -2.99 30.49
C GLN A 328 22.40 -2.46 29.92
N ALA A 329 22.21 -2.58 28.61
CA ALA A 329 20.95 -2.24 27.95
C ALA A 329 19.79 -3.11 28.47
N CYS A 330 20.00 -4.42 28.67
CA CYS A 330 18.99 -5.31 29.24
C CYS A 330 18.62 -4.92 30.67
N LEU A 331 19.59 -4.51 31.51
CA LEU A 331 19.33 -3.99 32.85
C LEU A 331 18.53 -2.69 32.81
N ALA A 332 18.82 -1.78 31.85
CA ALA A 332 18.06 -0.54 31.66
C ALA A 332 16.59 -0.85 31.30
N ALA A 333 16.36 -1.83 30.41
CA ALA A 333 15.01 -2.25 30.01
C ALA A 333 14.22 -2.83 31.20
N TRP A 334 14.84 -3.65 32.06
CA TRP A 334 14.19 -4.16 33.27
C TRP A 334 13.93 -3.08 34.32
N ARG A 335 14.82 -2.10 34.46
CA ARG A 335 14.58 -0.93 35.30
C ARG A 335 13.41 -0.10 34.79
N ALA A 336 13.32 0.14 33.49
CA ALA A 336 12.19 0.83 32.89
C ALA A 336 10.86 0.10 33.18
N LEU A 337 10.85 -1.25 33.09
CA LEU A 337 9.68 -2.06 33.40
C LEU A 337 9.28 -1.93 34.89
N TYR A 338 10.25 -1.97 35.80
CA TYR A 338 10.02 -1.82 37.23
C TYR A 338 9.50 -0.42 37.57
N ASP A 339 10.19 0.62 37.12
CA ASP A 339 9.87 2.02 37.43
C ASP A 339 8.45 2.41 36.98
N HIS A 340 8.02 1.90 35.82
CA HIS A 340 6.72 2.19 35.24
C HIS A 340 5.66 1.13 35.53
N GLN A 341 5.98 0.12 36.37
CA GLN A 341 5.08 -1.00 36.68
C GLN A 341 4.46 -1.64 35.42
N ALA A 342 5.27 -1.79 34.35
CA ALA A 342 4.80 -2.31 33.08
C ALA A 342 4.52 -3.82 33.17
N ASP A 343 3.57 -4.29 32.39
CA ASP A 343 3.11 -5.68 32.39
C ASP A 343 4.19 -6.63 31.84
N HIS A 344 4.86 -6.23 30.74
CA HIS A 344 5.90 -7.03 30.10
C HIS A 344 6.79 -6.20 29.18
N LEU A 345 7.94 -6.81 28.82
CA LEU A 345 8.89 -6.32 27.84
C LEU A 345 8.64 -6.98 26.48
N VAL A 346 8.59 -6.21 25.40
CA VAL A 346 8.63 -6.72 24.03
C VAL A 346 9.95 -6.35 23.38
N TYR A 347 10.58 -7.30 22.71
CA TYR A 347 11.88 -7.11 22.08
C TYR A 347 11.96 -7.77 20.71
N GLU A 348 12.68 -7.15 19.76
CA GLU A 348 12.89 -7.74 18.45
C GLU A 348 13.90 -8.90 18.51
N GLU A 349 13.47 -10.09 18.07
CA GLU A 349 14.28 -11.29 18.06
C GLU A 349 14.74 -11.58 16.60
N ASN A 350 15.84 -10.93 16.18
CA ASN A 350 16.49 -11.16 14.88
C ASN A 350 17.63 -12.20 14.95
N LEU A 351 18.60 -12.14 14.03
CA LEU A 351 19.79 -12.99 13.97
C LEU A 351 20.52 -12.98 15.35
N GLY A 352 20.54 -14.13 16.06
CA GLY A 352 21.08 -14.24 17.42
C GLY A 352 20.07 -14.62 18.50
N LYS A 353 18.90 -15.06 18.10
CA LYS A 353 17.67 -15.36 18.85
C LYS A 353 17.88 -15.88 20.29
N ARG A 354 18.77 -16.86 20.45
CA ARG A 354 19.00 -17.50 21.74
C ARG A 354 19.85 -16.65 22.68
N PHE A 355 20.84 -15.96 22.14
CA PHE A 355 21.77 -15.14 22.91
C PHE A 355 21.08 -13.96 23.62
N LEU A 356 20.29 -13.16 22.91
CA LEU A 356 19.61 -12.00 23.51
C LEU A 356 18.64 -12.44 24.62
N ARG A 357 17.90 -13.51 24.39
CA ARG A 357 16.99 -14.06 25.41
C ARG A 357 17.72 -14.53 26.66
N GLU A 358 18.91 -15.15 26.52
CA GLU A 358 19.75 -15.56 27.63
C GLU A 358 20.25 -14.33 28.40
N VAL A 359 20.78 -13.31 27.71
CA VAL A 359 21.25 -12.05 28.32
C VAL A 359 20.11 -11.32 29.07
N LEU A 360 18.92 -11.23 28.47
CA LEU A 360 17.73 -10.66 29.14
C LEU A 360 17.34 -11.46 30.39
N THR A 361 17.41 -12.79 30.33
CA THR A 361 17.10 -13.63 31.49
C THR A 361 18.11 -13.43 32.60
N ASP A 362 19.40 -13.40 32.31
CA ASP A 362 20.47 -13.18 33.29
C ASP A 362 20.38 -11.79 33.92
N ALA A 363 20.11 -10.75 33.11
CA ALA A 363 19.89 -9.40 33.62
C ALA A 363 18.65 -9.31 34.54
N TYR A 364 17.59 -10.07 34.23
CA TYR A 364 16.42 -10.15 35.11
C TYR A 364 16.73 -10.76 36.44
N GLN A 365 17.52 -11.86 36.48
CA GLN A 365 17.93 -12.48 37.73
C GLN A 365 18.74 -11.52 38.62
N GLU A 366 19.61 -10.70 38.01
CA GLU A 366 20.30 -9.63 38.74
C GLU A 366 19.32 -8.63 39.37
N CYS A 367 18.29 -8.20 38.62
CA CYS A 367 17.25 -7.32 39.16
C CYS A 367 16.42 -7.97 40.27
N VAL A 368 16.21 -9.30 40.21
CA VAL A 368 15.61 -10.06 41.35
C VAL A 368 16.52 -10.07 42.57
N GLU A 369 17.83 -10.25 42.36
CA GLU A 369 18.81 -10.19 43.50
C GLU A 369 18.87 -8.80 44.14
N LEU A 370 18.73 -7.75 43.34
CA LEU A 370 18.63 -6.36 43.80
C LEU A 370 17.27 -6.02 44.45
N GLY A 371 16.33 -6.98 44.52
CA GLY A 371 15.03 -6.80 45.14
C GLY A 371 13.99 -6.04 44.31
N MET A 372 14.23 -5.82 43.02
CA MET A 372 13.29 -5.15 42.12
C MET A 372 12.09 -6.06 41.79
N PHE A 373 12.32 -7.35 41.67
CA PHE A 373 11.28 -8.34 41.39
C PHE A 373 11.25 -9.46 42.43
N PRO A 374 10.09 -10.12 42.63
CA PRO A 374 9.99 -11.21 43.60
C PRO A 374 10.87 -12.41 43.16
N ARG A 375 11.45 -13.09 44.18
CA ARG A 375 12.24 -14.31 43.91
C ARG A 375 11.40 -15.42 43.32
N GLY A 376 11.96 -16.14 42.35
CA GLY A 376 11.29 -17.27 41.70
C GLY A 376 10.29 -16.88 40.61
N THR A 377 10.22 -15.61 40.25
CA THR A 377 9.42 -15.15 39.07
C THR A 377 10.16 -15.37 37.77
N THR A 378 9.41 -15.60 36.69
CA THR A 378 9.93 -15.69 35.34
C THR A 378 9.93 -14.31 34.67
N PRO A 379 10.93 -13.97 33.83
CA PRO A 379 10.96 -12.68 33.14
C PRO A 379 9.68 -12.45 32.32
N PRO A 380 8.92 -11.38 32.55
CA PRO A 380 7.73 -11.06 31.77
C PRO A 380 8.16 -10.45 30.42
N MET A 381 8.57 -11.28 29.45
CA MET A 381 9.06 -10.82 28.17
C MET A 381 8.45 -11.60 27.01
N LYS A 382 8.31 -10.92 25.86
CA LYS A 382 7.73 -11.47 24.66
C LYS A 382 8.60 -11.11 23.45
N PRO A 383 9.11 -12.11 22.69
CA PRO A 383 9.81 -11.84 21.45
C PRO A 383 8.85 -11.40 20.35
N ILE A 384 9.31 -10.48 19.51
CA ILE A 384 8.64 -10.05 18.28
C ILE A 384 9.53 -10.46 17.11
N HIS A 385 8.92 -11.04 16.07
CA HIS A 385 9.60 -11.35 14.82
C HIS A 385 9.25 -10.29 13.78
N ALA A 386 10.23 -9.52 13.35
CA ALA A 386 10.07 -8.54 12.26
C ALA A 386 9.97 -9.26 10.92
N ARG A 387 8.74 -9.60 10.52
CA ARG A 387 8.45 -10.19 9.19
C ARG A 387 8.31 -9.14 8.09
N HIS A 388 8.10 -7.89 8.46
CA HIS A 388 7.86 -6.76 7.55
C HIS A 388 8.88 -5.66 7.75
N GLY A 389 9.15 -4.88 6.71
CA GLY A 389 10.07 -3.74 6.76
C GLY A 389 9.64 -2.67 7.79
N LYS A 390 10.58 -1.83 8.21
CA LYS A 390 10.36 -0.76 9.22
C LYS A 390 9.18 0.14 8.86
N LYS A 391 9.03 0.53 7.58
CA LYS A 391 7.91 1.32 7.06
C LYS A 391 6.55 0.68 7.38
N THR A 392 6.36 -0.57 6.99
CA THR A 392 5.08 -1.28 7.16
C THR A 392 4.69 -1.45 8.63
N ARG A 393 5.68 -1.56 9.52
CA ARG A 393 5.46 -1.65 10.98
C ARG A 393 5.10 -0.29 11.59
N ALA A 394 5.72 0.79 11.14
CA ALA A 394 5.50 2.14 11.65
C ALA A 394 4.20 2.78 11.13
N GLU A 395 3.74 2.45 9.93
CA GLU A 395 2.51 3.00 9.33
C GLU A 395 1.27 2.94 10.23
N PRO A 396 0.91 1.81 10.90
CA PRO A 396 -0.25 1.77 11.80
C PRO A 396 -0.12 2.70 13.01
N VAL A 397 1.11 2.92 13.49
CA VAL A 397 1.39 3.80 14.63
C VAL A 397 1.30 5.26 14.20
N ALA A 398 1.83 5.60 13.02
CA ALA A 398 1.72 6.93 12.42
C ALA A 398 0.26 7.33 12.18
N MET A 399 -0.57 6.40 11.67
CA MET A 399 -2.00 6.64 11.53
C MET A 399 -2.69 6.96 12.87
N ARG A 400 -2.31 6.29 13.96
CA ARG A 400 -2.86 6.62 15.28
C ARG A 400 -2.45 8.00 15.73
N ASN A 401 -1.22 8.43 15.42
CA ASN A 401 -0.77 9.79 15.69
C ASN A 401 -1.59 10.82 14.91
N GLU A 402 -1.82 10.62 13.62
CA GLU A 402 -2.67 11.48 12.80
C GLU A 402 -4.13 11.53 13.30
N GLN A 403 -4.66 10.42 13.80
CA GLN A 403 -6.01 10.32 14.35
C GLN A 403 -6.17 10.92 15.76
N GLY A 404 -5.09 11.46 16.36
CA GLY A 404 -5.11 11.95 17.74
C GLY A 404 -5.25 10.85 18.78
N ARG A 405 -4.76 9.63 18.49
CA ARG A 405 -4.83 8.45 19.37
C ARG A 405 -3.48 7.96 19.86
N LEU A 406 -2.40 8.64 19.49
CA LEU A 406 -1.06 8.45 20.05
C LEU A 406 -0.61 9.76 20.65
N HIS A 407 -0.19 9.73 21.91
CA HIS A 407 0.14 10.90 22.71
C HIS A 407 1.54 10.77 23.31
N MET A 408 2.33 11.84 23.24
CA MET A 408 3.58 11.95 24.01
C MET A 408 3.25 12.55 25.38
N VAL A 409 3.72 11.93 26.45
CA VAL A 409 3.60 12.47 27.81
C VAL A 409 4.84 13.31 28.10
N GLY A 410 4.68 14.63 28.06
CA GLY A 410 5.81 15.56 28.10
C GLY A 410 6.60 15.61 26.79
N GLU A 411 7.83 16.09 26.87
CA GLU A 411 8.73 16.21 25.72
C GLU A 411 9.72 15.04 25.69
N LEU A 412 9.72 14.31 24.57
CA LEU A 412 10.61 13.16 24.33
C LEU A 412 11.50 13.48 23.10
N GLU A 413 12.37 14.48 23.23
CA GLU A 413 13.05 15.14 22.15
C GLU A 413 13.79 14.20 21.19
N LYS A 414 14.60 13.26 21.70
CA LYS A 414 15.35 12.32 20.85
C LYS A 414 14.41 11.42 20.05
N LEU A 415 13.43 10.82 20.70
CA LEU A 415 12.43 9.96 20.06
C LEU A 415 11.63 10.73 19.01
N GLU A 416 11.11 11.92 19.35
CA GLU A 416 10.30 12.73 18.44
C GLU A 416 11.10 13.19 17.22
N ASN A 417 12.39 13.48 17.40
CA ASN A 417 13.27 13.83 16.29
C ASN A 417 13.49 12.63 15.36
N GLN A 418 13.71 11.42 15.89
CA GLN A 418 13.79 10.22 15.08
C GLN A 418 12.48 9.94 14.33
N MET A 419 11.31 10.12 14.97
CA MET A 419 10.01 9.97 14.33
C MET A 419 9.84 10.91 13.12
N VAL A 420 10.18 12.19 13.29
CA VAL A 420 10.03 13.21 12.22
C VAL A 420 11.03 13.03 11.10
N LEU A 421 12.26 12.62 11.43
CA LEU A 421 13.33 12.42 10.46
C LEU A 421 13.28 11.06 9.77
N PHE A 422 12.46 10.14 10.27
CA PHE A 422 12.34 8.81 9.69
C PHE A 422 11.79 8.87 8.27
N ASP A 423 12.68 8.69 7.31
CA ASP A 423 12.35 8.49 5.90
C ASP A 423 12.41 6.99 5.58
N PRO A 424 11.28 6.36 5.27
CA PRO A 424 11.24 4.93 4.96
C PRO A 424 12.08 4.51 3.75
N GLU A 425 12.46 5.46 2.90
CA GLU A 425 13.25 5.22 1.67
C GLU A 425 14.74 5.53 1.88
N SER A 426 15.10 6.15 3.01
CA SER A 426 16.48 6.42 3.42
C SER A 426 17.03 5.30 4.29
N THR A 427 18.20 4.79 3.95
CA THR A 427 18.85 3.66 4.65
C THR A 427 19.98 4.11 5.58
N ARG A 428 20.11 5.41 5.89
CA ARG A 428 21.35 5.95 6.48
C ARG A 428 21.49 5.76 7.99
N GLU A 429 20.42 5.74 8.77
CA GLU A 429 20.50 5.57 10.23
C GLU A 429 19.33 4.72 10.75
N SER A 430 19.61 3.89 11.77
CA SER A 430 18.56 3.11 12.45
C SER A 430 17.84 4.00 13.46
N PRO A 431 16.51 4.15 13.38
CA PRO A 431 15.75 4.94 14.36
C PRO A 431 15.40 4.09 15.58
N ASP A 432 16.39 3.70 16.39
CA ASP A 432 16.26 2.68 17.44
C ASP A 432 15.22 3.06 18.49
N HIS A 433 15.11 4.34 18.89
CA HIS A 433 14.08 4.83 19.80
C HIS A 433 12.68 4.70 19.20
N MET A 434 12.54 5.08 17.92
CA MET A 434 11.27 4.97 17.20
C MET A 434 10.87 3.50 16.99
N ASP A 435 11.81 2.62 16.64
CA ASP A 435 11.51 1.20 16.45
C ASP A 435 11.06 0.56 17.79
N ALA A 436 11.70 0.88 18.91
CA ALA A 436 11.27 0.44 20.24
C ALA A 436 9.84 0.93 20.58
N MET A 437 9.54 2.19 20.32
CA MET A 437 8.18 2.73 20.46
C MET A 437 7.17 1.98 19.59
N VAL A 438 7.50 1.74 18.32
CA VAL A 438 6.64 1.02 17.38
C VAL A 438 6.34 -0.40 17.89
N HIS A 439 7.34 -1.11 18.45
CA HIS A 439 7.15 -2.44 19.04
C HIS A 439 6.16 -2.42 20.19
N ALA A 440 6.32 -1.48 21.13
CA ALA A 440 5.40 -1.33 22.27
C ALA A 440 3.97 -0.98 21.80
N CYS A 441 3.84 -0.04 20.87
CA CYS A 441 2.54 0.37 20.32
C CYS A 441 1.82 -0.79 19.61
N LEU A 442 2.51 -1.57 18.78
CA LEU A 442 1.92 -2.71 18.07
C LEU A 442 1.43 -3.80 19.03
N GLU A 443 2.18 -4.07 20.12
CA GLU A 443 1.73 -5.01 21.17
C GLU A 443 0.46 -4.53 21.86
N LEU A 444 0.40 -3.24 22.22
CA LEU A 444 -0.80 -2.63 22.82
C LEU A 444 -2.01 -2.67 21.87
N MET A 445 -1.80 -2.46 20.58
CA MET A 445 -2.83 -2.57 19.56
C MET A 445 -3.33 -4.01 19.36
N ALA A 446 -2.45 -5.01 19.45
CA ALA A 446 -2.83 -6.42 19.37
C ALA A 446 -3.68 -6.85 20.60
N GLY A 447 -3.41 -6.30 21.78
CA GLY A 447 -4.23 -6.50 22.98
C GLY A 447 -5.65 -5.95 22.87
N GLU A 448 -5.88 -4.91 22.06
CA GLU A 448 -7.20 -4.37 21.75
C GLU A 448 -8.09 -5.41 21.03
N LYS A 449 -7.56 -6.06 19.99
CA LYS A 449 -8.29 -7.06 19.22
C LYS A 449 -8.68 -8.29 20.06
N ARG A 450 -7.82 -8.73 20.97
CA ARG A 450 -8.12 -9.85 21.88
C ARG A 450 -9.28 -9.54 22.83
N ARG A 451 -9.38 -8.32 23.35
CA ARG A 451 -10.51 -7.93 24.23
C ARG A 451 -11.83 -7.81 23.47
N MET A 452 -11.84 -7.27 22.27
CA MET A 452 -13.04 -7.21 21.42
C MET A 452 -13.55 -8.63 21.10
N ALA A 453 -12.65 -9.57 20.82
CA ALA A 453 -13.01 -10.97 20.58
C ALA A 453 -13.60 -11.69 21.81
N ILE A 454 -13.16 -11.33 23.02
CA ILE A 454 -13.67 -11.92 24.28
C ILE A 454 -15.01 -11.32 24.68
N SER A 455 -15.29 -10.06 24.36
CA SER A 455 -16.56 -9.40 24.73
C SER A 455 -17.77 -9.85 23.91
N ASP A 456 -17.57 -10.46 22.73
CA ASP A 456 -18.64 -11.06 21.91
C ASP A 456 -18.15 -12.31 21.16
N PRO A 457 -18.07 -13.47 21.86
CA PRO A 457 -17.59 -14.72 21.27
C PRO A 457 -18.45 -15.25 20.12
N SER A 458 -19.70 -14.77 19.97
CA SER A 458 -20.64 -15.26 18.95
C SER A 458 -20.43 -14.62 17.58
N LYS A 459 -19.61 -13.57 17.47
CA LYS A 459 -19.39 -12.82 16.23
C LYS A 459 -18.11 -13.20 15.47
N TYR A 460 -17.26 -14.06 16.04
CA TYR A 460 -15.96 -14.39 15.41
C TYR A 460 -15.76 -15.90 15.33
N ASP A 461 -15.62 -16.40 14.11
CA ASP A 461 -15.09 -17.74 13.84
C ASP A 461 -13.56 -17.68 14.02
N PHE A 462 -13.05 -18.33 15.07
CA PHE A 462 -11.63 -18.35 15.45
C PHE A 462 -10.66 -18.89 14.36
N ARG A 463 -11.18 -19.37 13.24
CA ARG A 463 -10.37 -19.81 12.09
C ARG A 463 -9.84 -18.65 11.22
N LEU A 464 -10.32 -17.43 11.44
CA LEU A 464 -9.92 -16.25 10.65
C LEU A 464 -8.72 -15.50 11.21
N ASP A 465 -8.22 -15.81 12.41
CA ASP A 465 -7.13 -15.06 13.05
C ASP A 465 -5.75 -15.22 12.39
N GLN A 466 -5.56 -16.25 11.54
CA GLN A 466 -4.35 -16.36 10.71
C GLN A 466 -4.44 -15.58 9.39
N GLU A 467 -5.64 -15.24 8.93
CA GLU A 467 -5.84 -14.51 7.68
C GLU A 467 -5.85 -12.98 7.86
N VAL A 468 -6.15 -12.48 9.04
CA VAL A 468 -6.20 -11.02 9.32
C VAL A 468 -4.81 -10.38 9.36
N TYR A 469 -3.75 -11.15 9.59
CA TYR A 469 -2.36 -10.66 9.45
C TYR A 469 -1.85 -10.69 8.00
N ASN A 470 -2.62 -11.22 7.07
CA ASN A 470 -2.25 -11.20 5.67
C ASN A 470 -2.83 -9.92 5.03
N LEU A 471 -2.20 -8.77 5.36
CA LEU A 471 -2.46 -7.48 4.69
C LEU A 471 -2.39 -7.63 3.16
N ASP A 472 -1.58 -8.56 2.68
CA ASP A 472 -1.37 -8.85 1.27
C ASP A 472 -2.63 -9.46 0.62
N ARG A 473 -3.45 -10.22 1.38
CA ARG A 473 -4.69 -10.82 0.85
C ARG A 473 -5.88 -9.85 0.87
N LEU A 474 -5.97 -8.97 1.89
CA LEU A 474 -6.99 -7.90 1.94
C LEU A 474 -6.65 -6.73 1.02
N LEU A 475 -5.38 -6.56 0.68
CA LEU A 475 -4.86 -5.50 -0.19
C LEU A 475 -4.48 -6.02 -1.58
N GLY A 476 -4.78 -7.29 -1.93
CA GLY A 476 -4.49 -7.87 -3.25
C GLY A 476 -2.99 -7.99 -3.55
N ARG A 477 -2.18 -8.30 -2.54
CA ARG A 477 -0.75 -8.64 -2.69
C ARG A 477 -0.53 -10.13 -2.57
#